data_f04fc411b40a796ea448a3928236cc67
#
_entry.id   f04fc411b40a796ea448a3928236cc67
#
_cell.length_a   1.000
_cell.length_b   1.000
_cell.length_c   1.000
_cell.angle_alpha   90.00
_cell.angle_beta   90.00
_cell.angle_gamma   90.00
#
_symmetry.space_group_name_H-M   'P 1'
#
loop_
_entity.id
_entity.type
_entity.pdbx_description
1 polymer ?
#
loop_
_entity_poly.entity_id
_entity_poly.type
_entity_poly.pdbx_seq_one_letter_code
_entity_poly.pdbx_strand_id
1 'polypeptide(L)'
;ITTYNCKDGIKFSTVIQDESSKATPAELALPLVYGEKNIVIGDHRQLPPMLDKEEFINTLDFLIDNVTGESEMKQLRKLKTYVIKNFDEMEISHFQRIYESIDPSLKGKFTRQYRMHPDINEVIKQFYEEKDDNDSANGLICGLIDPIDLGVNDPDMSNPFSRYHGIQIDDFICGEALSANNHVIWIDVNSPEMIEGTSRVNEGEVNVISHILKKFSESDSFKQYCDKWADEDDKEIGIISFYSKQRNKIRRMCKSFNDLPLKIDVVDRFQGMERNIIIVSMVRSNTIISDSQQQPDYSEYELGFPEQHDLGFAQSPNRLNVALSRSKRLLIIIGNSELFRQKSIYDNVYNIIKANPNGKIIKCNPYEDICK
;
A
#
# COMPACT_ATOMS: atom_id res chain seq x y z
N ILE A 1 12.80 -5.47 -24.60
CA ILE A 1 13.54 -4.42 -25.37
C ILE A 1 15.05 -4.62 -25.25
N THR A 2 15.52 -5.54 -24.43
CA THR A 2 16.94 -5.64 -24.00
C THR A 2 17.95 -6.12 -25.02
N THR A 3 17.60 -6.48 -26.25
CA THR A 3 18.57 -7.06 -27.17
C THR A 3 18.38 -6.72 -28.66
N TYR A 4 17.41 -5.94 -29.03
CA TYR A 4 17.30 -5.53 -30.43
C TYR A 4 18.07 -4.22 -30.67
N ASN A 5 19.18 -4.38 -31.25
CA ASN A 5 20.08 -3.45 -31.90
C ASN A 5 19.63 -1.98 -32.01
N CYS A 6 20.14 -1.16 -31.11
CA CYS A 6 20.20 0.30 -31.28
C CYS A 6 20.93 0.74 -32.56
N LYS A 7 21.48 -0.20 -33.31
CA LYS A 7 22.29 0.06 -34.51
C LYS A 7 21.47 0.40 -35.75
N ASP A 8 20.18 0.05 -35.78
CA ASP A 8 19.39 0.15 -37.02
C ASP A 8 18.37 1.28 -37.04
N GLY A 9 18.42 2.20 -36.05
CA GLY A 9 17.56 3.39 -36.05
C GLY A 9 16.04 3.09 -35.96
N ILE A 10 15.66 1.94 -35.38
CA ILE A 10 14.25 1.55 -35.24
C ILE A 10 13.56 2.55 -34.33
N LYS A 11 12.51 3.21 -34.86
CA LYS A 11 11.59 4.05 -34.11
C LYS A 11 10.18 3.51 -34.22
N PHE A 12 9.45 3.64 -33.11
CA PHE A 12 8.03 3.34 -33.06
C PHE A 12 7.24 4.63 -33.25
N SER A 13 6.15 4.57 -33.98
CA SER A 13 5.25 5.73 -34.14
C SER A 13 4.68 6.22 -32.82
N THR A 14 4.45 5.29 -31.88
CA THR A 14 3.98 5.61 -30.53
C THR A 14 4.55 4.63 -29.53
N VAL A 15 5.09 5.14 -28.42
CA VAL A 15 5.49 4.39 -27.23
C VAL A 15 4.54 4.75 -26.09
N ILE A 16 3.97 3.75 -25.44
CA ILE A 16 3.12 3.90 -24.26
C ILE A 16 3.85 3.23 -23.10
N GLN A 17 4.12 3.99 -22.06
CA GLN A 17 4.76 3.48 -20.84
C GLN A 17 3.80 3.65 -19.67
N ASP A 18 3.37 2.52 -19.12
CA ASP A 18 2.52 2.46 -17.92
C ASP A 18 3.36 2.29 -16.64
N GLU A 19 2.74 2.52 -15.47
CA GLU A 19 3.38 2.48 -14.14
C GLU A 19 4.64 3.37 -14.04
N SER A 20 4.64 4.49 -14.75
CA SER A 20 5.82 5.36 -14.91
C SER A 20 6.22 6.10 -13.63
N SER A 21 5.31 6.23 -12.66
CA SER A 21 5.62 6.82 -11.36
C SER A 21 6.65 6.04 -10.56
N LYS A 22 6.75 4.72 -10.80
CA LYS A 22 7.67 3.79 -10.14
C LYS A 22 9.00 3.63 -10.89
N ALA A 23 9.05 4.09 -12.13
CA ALA A 23 10.24 3.96 -12.95
C ALA A 23 11.35 4.92 -12.49
N THR A 24 12.57 4.40 -12.39
CA THR A 24 13.77 5.25 -12.26
C THR A 24 13.93 6.15 -13.48
N PRO A 25 14.67 7.26 -13.39
CA PRO A 25 14.89 8.14 -14.54
C PRO A 25 15.43 7.41 -15.79
N ALA A 26 16.29 6.41 -15.61
CA ALA A 26 16.84 5.62 -16.71
C ALA A 26 15.80 4.68 -17.34
N GLU A 27 15.00 4.01 -16.51
CA GLU A 27 13.91 3.15 -16.97
C GLU A 27 12.81 3.95 -17.68
N LEU A 28 12.55 5.17 -17.22
CA LEU A 28 11.59 6.07 -17.86
C LEU A 28 12.13 6.57 -19.22
N ALA A 29 13.40 7.01 -19.28
CA ALA A 29 13.98 7.61 -20.47
C ALA A 29 14.21 6.61 -21.61
N LEU A 30 14.60 5.36 -21.29
CA LEU A 30 15.00 4.38 -22.30
C LEU A 30 13.90 4.08 -23.34
N PRO A 31 12.64 3.80 -22.98
CA PRO A 31 11.59 3.59 -23.98
C PRO A 31 11.28 4.84 -24.80
N LEU A 32 11.37 6.03 -24.17
CA LEU A 32 10.99 7.31 -24.81
C LEU A 32 11.90 7.67 -25.99
N VAL A 33 13.17 7.23 -25.96
CA VAL A 33 14.13 7.47 -27.06
C VAL A 33 13.68 6.80 -28.37
N TYR A 34 12.91 5.73 -28.30
CA TYR A 34 12.46 4.96 -29.45
C TYR A 34 11.11 5.41 -30.01
N GLY A 35 10.40 6.32 -29.35
CA GLY A 35 9.10 6.81 -29.76
C GLY A 35 9.17 8.12 -30.55
N GLU A 36 8.43 8.23 -31.64
CA GLU A 36 8.15 9.52 -32.28
C GLU A 36 7.11 10.31 -31.45
N LYS A 37 6.13 9.58 -30.89
CA LYS A 37 5.18 10.08 -29.90
C LYS A 37 5.29 9.22 -28.64
N ASN A 38 5.23 9.85 -27.49
CA ASN A 38 5.33 9.16 -26.22
C ASN A 38 4.14 9.47 -25.33
N ILE A 39 3.51 8.44 -24.77
CA ILE A 39 2.44 8.54 -23.79
C ILE A 39 2.96 7.91 -22.51
N VAL A 40 3.05 8.70 -21.46
CA VAL A 40 3.55 8.27 -20.15
C VAL A 40 2.37 8.27 -19.17
N ILE A 41 2.09 7.10 -18.60
CA ILE A 41 0.97 6.88 -17.67
C ILE A 41 1.55 6.53 -16.29
N GLY A 42 1.01 7.14 -15.26
CA GLY A 42 1.47 6.88 -13.90
C GLY A 42 0.59 7.52 -12.85
N ASP A 43 0.86 7.19 -11.61
CA ASP A 43 0.19 7.75 -10.44
C ASP A 43 1.22 8.12 -9.37
N HIS A 44 1.54 9.41 -9.28
CA HIS A 44 2.51 9.92 -8.31
C HIS A 44 2.00 9.94 -6.86
N ARG A 45 0.73 9.61 -6.64
CA ARG A 45 0.14 9.39 -5.31
C ARG A 45 0.31 7.93 -4.85
N GLN A 46 0.86 7.06 -5.71
CA GLN A 46 1.33 5.73 -5.37
C GLN A 46 2.85 5.73 -5.15
N LEU A 47 3.46 4.52 -5.07
CA LEU A 47 4.88 4.41 -4.73
C LEU A 47 5.79 5.08 -5.76
N PRO A 48 6.76 5.89 -5.31
CA PRO A 48 7.84 6.37 -6.14
C PRO A 48 8.85 5.24 -6.46
N PRO A 49 9.87 5.50 -7.30
CA PRO A 49 10.98 4.57 -7.50
C PRO A 49 11.62 4.21 -6.15
N MET A 50 11.89 2.93 -5.95
CA MET A 50 12.68 2.51 -4.78
C MET A 50 14.16 2.81 -5.05
N LEU A 51 14.69 3.77 -4.31
CA LEU A 51 16.12 4.06 -4.29
C LEU A 51 16.66 3.62 -2.92
N ASP A 52 17.65 2.73 -2.93
CA ASP A 52 18.36 2.37 -1.70
C ASP A 52 19.54 3.32 -1.52
N LYS A 53 19.42 4.21 -0.52
CA LYS A 53 20.44 5.23 -0.22
C LYS A 53 21.79 4.58 0.13
N GLU A 54 21.75 3.53 0.92
CA GLU A 54 22.95 2.86 1.38
C GLU A 54 23.64 2.13 0.23
N GLU A 55 22.90 1.39 -0.59
CA GLU A 55 23.43 0.73 -1.78
C GLU A 55 24.02 1.75 -2.76
N PHE A 56 23.37 2.89 -2.94
CA PHE A 56 23.85 3.95 -3.82
C PHE A 56 25.16 4.56 -3.31
N ILE A 57 25.25 4.85 -2.00
CA ILE A 57 26.47 5.39 -1.36
C ILE A 57 27.59 4.35 -1.42
N ASN A 58 27.32 3.08 -1.11
CA ASN A 58 28.31 2.01 -1.17
C ASN A 58 28.84 1.80 -2.59
N THR A 59 27.97 1.90 -3.60
CA THR A 59 28.39 1.86 -5.00
C THR A 59 29.31 3.02 -5.37
N LEU A 60 29.00 4.25 -4.90
CA LEU A 60 29.85 5.40 -5.13
C LEU A 60 31.20 5.27 -4.40
N ASP A 61 31.23 4.73 -3.19
CA ASP A 61 32.48 4.46 -2.48
C ASP A 61 33.33 3.43 -3.20
N PHE A 62 32.73 2.33 -3.64
CA PHE A 62 33.42 1.35 -4.46
C PHE A 62 34.02 1.97 -5.75
N LEU A 63 33.27 2.84 -6.42
CA LEU A 63 33.77 3.52 -7.62
C LEU A 63 34.92 4.50 -7.30
N ILE A 64 34.80 5.26 -6.19
CA ILE A 64 35.84 6.18 -5.73
C ILE A 64 37.16 5.45 -5.42
N ASP A 65 37.05 4.27 -4.78
CA ASP A 65 38.22 3.48 -4.38
C ASP A 65 38.90 2.78 -5.56
N ASN A 66 38.18 2.54 -6.66
CA ASN A 66 38.69 1.82 -7.84
C ASN A 66 39.04 2.72 -9.03
N VAL A 67 38.71 4.01 -9.00
CA VAL A 67 39.05 4.94 -10.08
C VAL A 67 40.49 5.43 -9.93
N THR A 68 41.24 5.46 -11.02
CA THR A 68 42.66 5.89 -11.03
C THR A 68 42.83 7.36 -11.45
N GLY A 69 41.81 7.96 -12.05
CA GLY A 69 41.84 9.34 -12.53
C GLY A 69 41.49 10.34 -11.43
N GLU A 70 42.40 11.28 -11.12
CA GLU A 70 42.17 12.28 -10.08
C GLU A 70 40.94 13.19 -10.35
N SER A 71 40.69 13.50 -11.62
CA SER A 71 39.53 14.29 -12.06
C SER A 71 38.24 13.52 -11.87
N GLU A 72 38.19 12.24 -12.21
CA GLU A 72 37.04 11.34 -12.06
C GLU A 72 36.74 11.10 -10.58
N MET A 73 37.77 10.86 -9.78
CA MET A 73 37.63 10.71 -8.32
C MET A 73 36.99 11.96 -7.69
N LYS A 74 37.42 13.16 -8.12
CA LYS A 74 36.85 14.41 -7.64
C LYS A 74 35.38 14.58 -8.05
N GLN A 75 35.00 14.14 -9.23
CA GLN A 75 33.61 14.17 -9.69
C GLN A 75 32.73 13.19 -8.89
N LEU A 76 33.21 11.96 -8.65
CA LEU A 76 32.50 10.97 -7.85
C LEU A 76 32.30 11.41 -6.41
N ARG A 77 33.30 12.03 -5.78
CA ARG A 77 33.16 12.62 -4.43
C ARG A 77 32.15 13.75 -4.39
N LYS A 78 32.10 14.60 -5.43
CA LYS A 78 31.08 15.63 -5.54
C LYS A 78 29.69 15.03 -5.69
N LEU A 79 29.56 13.98 -6.53
CA LEU A 79 28.29 13.26 -6.71
C LEU A 79 27.85 12.61 -5.41
N LYS A 80 28.74 11.94 -4.68
CA LYS A 80 28.40 11.37 -3.36
C LYS A 80 27.89 12.43 -2.39
N THR A 81 28.58 13.57 -2.31
CA THR A 81 28.15 14.67 -1.45
C THR A 81 26.77 15.21 -1.87
N TYR A 82 26.53 15.32 -3.17
CA TYR A 82 25.23 15.75 -3.70
C TYR A 82 24.13 14.75 -3.34
N VAL A 83 24.36 13.46 -3.54
CA VAL A 83 23.42 12.38 -3.22
C VAL A 83 23.05 12.40 -1.74
N ILE A 84 24.04 12.46 -0.85
CA ILE A 84 23.80 12.47 0.60
C ILE A 84 22.91 13.68 0.99
N LYS A 85 23.18 14.84 0.38
CA LYS A 85 22.48 16.07 0.72
C LYS A 85 21.06 16.18 0.14
N ASN A 86 20.82 15.59 -1.02
CA ASN A 86 19.57 15.77 -1.78
C ASN A 86 18.83 14.44 -2.03
N PHE A 87 19.05 13.44 -1.17
CA PHE A 87 18.47 12.12 -1.39
C PHE A 87 16.95 12.16 -1.41
N ASP A 88 16.34 12.90 -0.50
CA ASP A 88 14.89 13.06 -0.40
C ASP A 88 14.27 13.64 -1.69
N GLU A 89 15.01 14.58 -2.34
CA GLU A 89 14.60 15.09 -3.64
C GLU A 89 14.75 14.06 -4.77
N MET A 90 15.69 13.12 -4.65
CA MET A 90 15.89 12.05 -5.63
C MET A 90 14.80 10.97 -5.55
N GLU A 91 14.18 10.80 -4.38
CA GLU A 91 13.04 9.89 -4.20
C GLU A 91 11.77 10.39 -4.91
N ILE A 92 11.69 11.69 -5.23
CA ILE A 92 10.57 12.20 -6.02
C ILE A 92 10.63 11.60 -7.43
N SER A 93 9.56 10.91 -7.81
CA SER A 93 9.42 10.30 -9.12
C SER A 93 9.69 11.30 -10.25
N HIS A 94 10.50 10.91 -11.23
CA HIS A 94 10.74 11.74 -12.41
C HIS A 94 9.44 11.95 -13.22
N PHE A 95 8.54 10.97 -13.20
CA PHE A 95 7.19 11.11 -13.74
C PHE A 95 6.44 12.28 -13.05
N GLN A 96 6.49 12.37 -11.72
CA GLN A 96 5.87 13.46 -10.98
C GLN A 96 6.42 14.82 -11.42
N ARG A 97 7.73 14.96 -11.51
CA ARG A 97 8.39 16.21 -11.96
C ARG A 97 7.95 16.60 -13.39
N ILE A 98 7.85 15.63 -14.29
CA ILE A 98 7.35 15.88 -15.66
C ILE A 98 5.89 16.32 -15.58
N TYR A 99 5.05 15.59 -14.84
CA TYR A 99 3.62 15.90 -14.72
C TYR A 99 3.36 17.31 -14.16
N GLU A 100 4.14 17.73 -13.17
CA GLU A 100 4.02 19.05 -12.55
C GLU A 100 4.50 20.18 -13.49
N SER A 101 5.52 19.94 -14.31
CA SER A 101 6.19 20.95 -15.13
C SER A 101 5.71 21.02 -16.59
N ILE A 102 5.06 19.95 -17.12
CA ILE A 102 4.63 19.90 -18.51
C ILE A 102 3.44 20.84 -18.77
N ASP A 103 3.34 21.32 -20.01
CA ASP A 103 2.21 22.16 -20.46
C ASP A 103 0.86 21.49 -20.16
N PRO A 104 -0.11 22.20 -19.59
CA PRO A 104 -1.44 21.64 -19.29
C PRO A 104 -2.15 20.99 -20.48
N SER A 105 -1.90 21.46 -21.72
CA SER A 105 -2.48 20.85 -22.93
C SER A 105 -1.94 19.45 -23.26
N LEU A 106 -0.79 19.06 -22.67
CA LEU A 106 -0.12 17.78 -22.88
C LEU A 106 -0.36 16.80 -21.75
N LYS A 107 -1.15 17.16 -20.72
CA LYS A 107 -1.48 16.26 -19.61
C LYS A 107 -2.97 16.07 -19.43
N GLY A 108 -3.34 14.87 -18.96
CA GLY A 108 -4.70 14.54 -18.58
C GLY A 108 -4.73 13.82 -17.25
N LYS A 109 -5.87 13.86 -16.58
CA LYS A 109 -6.10 13.20 -15.29
C LYS A 109 -7.34 12.32 -15.39
N PHE A 110 -7.21 11.06 -14.99
CA PHE A 110 -8.36 10.20 -14.77
C PHE A 110 -8.94 10.48 -13.39
N THR A 111 -10.17 10.94 -13.34
CA THR A 111 -10.84 11.33 -12.09
C THR A 111 -11.86 10.29 -11.62
N ARG A 112 -12.17 9.29 -12.44
CA ARG A 112 -13.18 8.28 -12.14
C ARG A 112 -12.56 6.89 -12.06
N GLN A 113 -12.80 6.19 -10.94
CA GLN A 113 -12.38 4.81 -10.72
C GLN A 113 -13.57 3.83 -10.79
N TYR A 114 -13.28 2.56 -11.18
CA TYR A 114 -14.25 1.47 -11.28
C TYR A 114 -13.75 0.20 -10.55
N ARG A 115 -12.76 0.34 -9.68
CA ARG A 115 -12.15 -0.76 -8.95
C ARG A 115 -12.91 -1.10 -7.68
N MET A 116 -13.05 -0.12 -6.78
CA MET A 116 -13.43 -0.32 -5.40
C MET A 116 -14.85 0.13 -5.11
N HIS A 117 -15.47 -0.50 -4.10
CA HIS A 117 -16.76 -0.11 -3.55
C HIS A 117 -16.78 1.38 -3.15
N PRO A 118 -17.94 2.07 -3.24
CA PRO A 118 -18.05 3.48 -2.87
C PRO A 118 -17.50 3.80 -1.47
N ASP A 119 -17.79 2.98 -0.45
CA ASP A 119 -17.29 3.18 0.92
C ASP A 119 -15.75 3.15 1.01
N ILE A 120 -15.11 2.27 0.23
CA ILE A 120 -13.65 2.22 0.14
C ILE A 120 -13.13 3.46 -0.60
N ASN A 121 -13.84 3.88 -1.66
CA ASN A 121 -13.48 5.08 -2.41
C ASN A 121 -13.50 6.33 -1.52
N GLU A 122 -14.43 6.45 -0.58
CA GLU A 122 -14.48 7.58 0.36
C GLU A 122 -13.20 7.68 1.20
N VAL A 123 -12.62 6.54 1.60
CA VAL A 123 -11.35 6.50 2.32
C VAL A 123 -10.18 6.87 1.40
N ILE A 124 -10.23 6.47 0.13
CA ILE A 124 -9.10 6.63 -0.82
C ILE A 124 -9.09 8.02 -1.46
N LYS A 125 -10.23 8.65 -1.70
CA LYS A 125 -10.30 9.92 -2.44
C LYS A 125 -9.44 11.02 -1.83
N GLN A 126 -9.25 11.05 -0.51
CA GLN A 126 -8.43 12.04 0.18
C GLN A 126 -6.97 12.10 -0.29
N PHE A 127 -6.42 10.99 -0.82
CA PHE A 127 -5.07 10.96 -1.37
C PHE A 127 -4.98 11.69 -2.73
N TYR A 128 -6.12 11.96 -3.36
CA TYR A 128 -6.24 12.56 -4.69
C TYR A 128 -6.88 13.95 -4.66
N GLU A 129 -7.25 14.45 -3.48
CA GLU A 129 -7.74 15.81 -3.31
C GLU A 129 -6.57 16.80 -3.47
N GLU A 130 -6.67 17.66 -4.47
CA GLU A 130 -5.75 18.79 -4.63
C GLU A 130 -6.37 20.00 -3.92
N LYS A 131 -5.56 20.71 -3.15
CA LYS A 131 -5.92 22.01 -2.59
C LYS A 131 -5.81 23.07 -3.70
N ASP A 132 -6.72 23.06 -4.63
CA ASP A 132 -6.84 24.11 -5.62
C ASP A 132 -8.02 24.99 -5.22
N ASP A 133 -7.78 26.28 -5.01
CA ASP A 133 -8.74 27.24 -4.46
C ASP A 133 -10.00 27.47 -5.33
N ASN A 134 -10.08 26.88 -6.53
CA ASN A 134 -11.12 27.17 -7.50
C ASN A 134 -11.92 25.97 -8.04
N ASP A 135 -11.66 24.72 -7.62
CA ASP A 135 -12.38 23.58 -8.16
C ASP A 135 -12.77 22.56 -7.07
N SER A 136 -14.01 22.65 -6.64
CA SER A 136 -14.63 21.77 -5.64
C SER A 136 -14.90 20.32 -6.13
N ALA A 137 -14.43 19.96 -7.32
CA ALA A 137 -14.72 18.69 -7.99
C ALA A 137 -13.49 17.78 -8.21
N ASN A 138 -12.34 18.09 -7.62
CA ASN A 138 -11.05 17.48 -7.99
C ASN A 138 -10.66 16.19 -7.23
N GLY A 139 -11.58 15.52 -6.58
CA GLY A 139 -11.33 14.24 -5.92
C GLY A 139 -11.53 13.04 -6.87
N LEU A 140 -11.11 11.86 -6.39
CA LEU A 140 -11.39 10.59 -7.06
C LEU A 140 -12.88 10.23 -6.95
N ILE A 141 -13.57 10.12 -8.07
CA ILE A 141 -14.99 9.82 -8.14
C ILE A 141 -15.18 8.30 -8.31
N CYS A 142 -16.08 7.71 -7.52
CA CYS A 142 -16.48 6.33 -7.74
C CYS A 142 -17.47 6.25 -8.92
N GLY A 143 -17.13 5.46 -9.93
CA GLY A 143 -17.99 5.19 -11.09
C GLY A 143 -18.93 3.99 -10.88
N LEU A 144 -18.80 3.28 -9.75
CA LEU A 144 -19.63 2.13 -9.41
C LEU A 144 -20.88 2.57 -8.64
N ILE A 145 -21.97 1.88 -8.87
CA ILE A 145 -23.24 2.10 -8.19
C ILE A 145 -23.40 0.99 -7.15
N ASP A 146 -23.66 1.36 -5.90
CA ASP A 146 -24.06 0.41 -4.87
C ASP A 146 -25.54 0.05 -5.08
N PRO A 147 -25.88 -1.23 -5.26
CA PRO A 147 -27.28 -1.66 -5.43
C PRO A 147 -28.18 -1.29 -4.26
N ILE A 148 -27.64 -1.20 -3.05
CA ILE A 148 -28.39 -0.82 -1.84
C ILE A 148 -28.81 0.64 -1.91
N ASP A 149 -27.93 1.54 -2.38
CA ASP A 149 -28.24 2.96 -2.57
C ASP A 149 -29.31 3.20 -3.62
N LEU A 150 -29.50 2.24 -4.53
CA LEU A 150 -30.60 2.24 -5.50
C LEU A 150 -31.91 1.70 -4.95
N GLY A 151 -32.00 1.34 -3.65
CA GLY A 151 -33.19 0.75 -3.04
C GLY A 151 -33.47 -0.69 -3.48
N VAL A 152 -32.48 -1.39 -3.98
CA VAL A 152 -32.58 -2.81 -4.35
C VAL A 152 -32.41 -3.66 -3.11
N ASN A 153 -33.46 -4.37 -2.70
CA ASN A 153 -33.47 -5.19 -1.49
C ASN A 153 -32.62 -6.47 -1.61
N ASP A 154 -32.35 -6.91 -2.81
CA ASP A 154 -31.54 -8.09 -3.13
C ASP A 154 -30.50 -7.72 -4.21
N PRO A 155 -29.34 -7.21 -3.79
CA PRO A 155 -28.33 -6.78 -4.75
C PRO A 155 -27.86 -7.98 -5.58
N ASP A 156 -27.88 -7.82 -6.90
CA ASP A 156 -27.34 -8.82 -7.81
C ASP A 156 -25.82 -8.97 -7.61
N MET A 157 -25.46 -9.99 -6.85
CA MET A 157 -24.07 -10.33 -6.55
C MET A 157 -23.27 -10.70 -7.82
N SER A 158 -23.94 -11.03 -8.92
CA SER A 158 -23.28 -11.31 -10.21
C SER A 158 -22.85 -10.05 -10.95
N ASN A 159 -23.41 -8.89 -10.59
CA ASN A 159 -23.03 -7.62 -11.19
C ASN A 159 -21.61 -7.23 -10.79
N PRO A 160 -20.62 -7.27 -11.68
CA PRO A 160 -19.22 -6.98 -11.35
C PRO A 160 -19.01 -5.52 -10.93
N PHE A 161 -19.92 -4.63 -11.25
CA PHE A 161 -19.83 -3.21 -10.92
C PHE A 161 -20.37 -2.88 -9.52
N SER A 162 -21.20 -3.74 -8.91
CA SER A 162 -21.75 -3.48 -7.58
C SER A 162 -20.73 -3.54 -6.45
N ARG A 163 -19.67 -4.34 -6.60
CA ARG A 163 -18.63 -4.56 -5.56
C ARG A 163 -19.16 -5.07 -4.22
N TYR A 164 -20.27 -5.75 -4.24
CA TYR A 164 -20.88 -6.35 -3.06
C TYR A 164 -20.19 -7.68 -2.72
N HIS A 165 -19.79 -7.92 -1.44
CA HIS A 165 -19.10 -9.16 -1.07
C HIS A 165 -20.03 -10.26 -0.57
N GLY A 166 -21.17 -9.93 0.06
CA GLY A 166 -22.18 -10.88 0.52
C GLY A 166 -21.80 -11.72 1.73
N ILE A 167 -20.67 -11.48 2.37
CA ILE A 167 -20.19 -12.26 3.52
C ILE A 167 -20.93 -11.78 4.77
N GLN A 168 -21.47 -12.75 5.56
CA GLN A 168 -22.15 -12.50 6.84
C GLN A 168 -21.63 -13.47 7.88
N ILE A 169 -21.12 -12.95 9.00
CA ILE A 169 -20.60 -13.72 10.12
C ILE A 169 -21.04 -13.07 11.42
N ASP A 170 -21.91 -13.72 12.20
CA ASP A 170 -22.53 -13.13 13.39
C ASP A 170 -21.55 -12.79 14.50
N ASP A 171 -20.57 -13.62 14.75
CA ASP A 171 -19.51 -13.38 15.74
C ASP A 171 -18.16 -13.37 14.99
N PHE A 172 -17.91 -12.27 14.27
CA PHE A 172 -16.73 -12.14 13.44
C PHE A 172 -15.48 -11.88 14.27
N ILE A 173 -15.53 -10.86 15.15
CA ILE A 173 -14.43 -10.52 16.05
C ILE A 173 -14.94 -9.74 17.26
N CYS A 174 -14.49 -10.10 18.46
CA CYS A 174 -14.79 -9.40 19.73
C CYS A 174 -16.31 -9.22 19.97
N GLY A 175 -17.12 -10.20 19.57
CA GLY A 175 -18.59 -10.15 19.67
C GLY A 175 -19.28 -9.32 18.58
N GLU A 176 -18.54 -8.69 17.69
CA GLU A 176 -19.06 -7.91 16.57
C GLU A 176 -19.28 -8.76 15.33
N ALA A 177 -20.39 -8.54 14.63
CA ALA A 177 -20.69 -9.23 13.38
C ALA A 177 -20.05 -8.54 12.18
N LEU A 178 -19.69 -9.31 11.16
CA LEU A 178 -19.44 -8.83 9.80
C LEU A 178 -20.75 -8.97 9.01
N SER A 179 -21.29 -7.86 8.52
CA SER A 179 -22.44 -7.86 7.63
C SER A 179 -22.01 -7.65 6.18
N ALA A 180 -22.85 -8.06 5.25
CA ALA A 180 -22.63 -7.89 3.82
C ALA A 180 -22.46 -6.42 3.37
N ASN A 181 -22.90 -5.47 4.20
CA ASN A 181 -22.80 -4.03 3.94
C ASN A 181 -21.51 -3.40 4.50
N ASN A 182 -20.73 -4.14 5.29
CA ASN A 182 -19.51 -3.60 5.86
C ASN A 182 -18.35 -3.70 4.85
N HIS A 183 -18.04 -2.63 4.16
CA HIS A 183 -16.97 -2.60 3.16
C HIS A 183 -15.64 -2.05 3.68
N VAL A 184 -15.65 -1.34 4.82
CA VAL A 184 -14.44 -0.84 5.48
C VAL A 184 -14.55 -1.02 6.99
N ILE A 185 -13.53 -1.69 7.57
CA ILE A 185 -13.46 -1.99 9.00
C ILE A 185 -12.08 -1.59 9.52
N TRP A 186 -12.05 -0.89 10.67
CA TRP A 186 -10.83 -0.71 11.44
C TRP A 186 -10.93 -1.52 12.73
N ILE A 187 -10.04 -2.50 12.89
CA ILE A 187 -9.88 -3.26 14.12
C ILE A 187 -8.77 -2.59 14.92
N ASP A 188 -9.17 -1.94 16.00
CA ASP A 188 -8.27 -1.18 16.87
C ASP A 188 -7.59 -2.12 17.86
N VAL A 189 -6.32 -2.37 17.62
CA VAL A 189 -5.49 -3.32 18.38
C VAL A 189 -4.39 -2.56 19.09
N ASN A 190 -4.48 -2.53 20.42
CA ASN A 190 -3.41 -2.00 21.26
C ASN A 190 -2.56 -3.14 21.82
N SER A 191 -1.59 -3.60 21.05
CA SER A 191 -0.61 -4.62 21.46
C SER A 191 0.81 -4.13 21.20
N PRO A 192 1.81 -4.57 21.99
CA PRO A 192 3.18 -4.10 21.84
C PRO A 192 3.78 -4.56 20.51
N GLU A 193 4.57 -3.67 19.90
CA GLU A 193 5.45 -4.01 18.81
C GLU A 193 6.81 -4.51 19.32
N MET A 194 7.44 -5.45 18.61
CA MET A 194 8.77 -5.93 18.87
C MET A 194 9.73 -5.53 17.76
N ILE A 195 10.96 -5.17 18.14
CA ILE A 195 12.04 -4.89 17.20
C ILE A 195 12.74 -6.20 16.86
N GLU A 196 12.80 -6.57 15.58
CA GLU A 196 13.56 -7.70 15.06
C GLU A 196 14.59 -7.25 14.01
N GLY A 197 15.79 -6.90 14.46
CA GLY A 197 16.81 -6.26 13.61
C GLY A 197 16.36 -4.90 13.14
N THR A 198 16.36 -4.65 11.83
CA THR A 198 15.86 -3.41 11.20
C THR A 198 14.35 -3.43 10.93
N SER A 199 13.63 -4.48 11.35
CA SER A 199 12.21 -4.66 11.06
C SER A 199 11.38 -4.71 12.34
N ARG A 200 10.07 -4.67 12.20
CA ARG A 200 9.10 -4.64 13.30
C ARG A 200 8.11 -5.77 13.17
N VAL A 201 7.59 -6.21 14.31
CA VAL A 201 6.58 -7.27 14.43
C VAL A 201 5.59 -6.91 15.51
N ASN A 202 4.30 -7.20 15.28
CA ASN A 202 3.22 -7.08 16.24
C ASN A 202 2.45 -8.41 16.30
N GLU A 203 2.67 -9.19 17.35
CA GLU A 203 2.04 -10.51 17.53
C GLU A 203 0.54 -10.40 17.73
N GLY A 204 0.06 -9.34 18.39
CA GLY A 204 -1.37 -9.14 18.59
C GLY A 204 -2.11 -8.98 17.25
N GLU A 205 -1.53 -8.25 16.29
CA GLU A 205 -2.11 -8.16 14.95
C GLU A 205 -2.07 -9.50 14.21
N VAL A 206 -1.02 -10.32 14.39
CA VAL A 206 -0.97 -11.68 13.81
C VAL A 206 -2.08 -12.56 14.38
N ASN A 207 -2.35 -12.48 15.70
CA ASN A 207 -3.43 -13.21 16.36
C ASN A 207 -4.80 -12.80 15.83
N VAL A 208 -5.02 -11.50 15.64
CA VAL A 208 -6.26 -10.96 15.05
C VAL A 208 -6.45 -11.49 13.63
N ILE A 209 -5.41 -11.46 12.80
CA ILE A 209 -5.46 -12.01 11.43
C ILE A 209 -5.79 -13.51 11.47
N SER A 210 -5.14 -14.27 12.37
CA SER A 210 -5.41 -15.70 12.54
C SER A 210 -6.87 -15.97 12.87
N HIS A 211 -7.45 -15.19 13.80
CA HIS A 211 -8.85 -15.30 14.18
C HIS A 211 -9.79 -14.98 13.00
N ILE A 212 -9.53 -13.91 12.26
CA ILE A 212 -10.31 -13.54 11.07
C ILE A 212 -10.29 -14.67 10.04
N LEU A 213 -9.11 -15.23 9.75
CA LEU A 213 -8.97 -16.31 8.78
C LEU A 213 -9.70 -17.58 9.25
N LYS A 214 -9.67 -17.87 10.56
CA LYS A 214 -10.46 -18.96 11.15
C LYS A 214 -11.96 -18.74 10.93
N LYS A 215 -12.48 -17.54 11.23
CA LYS A 215 -13.88 -17.19 11.01
C LYS A 215 -14.28 -17.29 9.53
N PHE A 216 -13.40 -16.91 8.61
CA PHE A 216 -13.63 -17.08 7.18
C PHE A 216 -13.68 -18.56 6.78
N SER A 217 -12.75 -19.41 7.24
CA SER A 217 -12.74 -20.83 6.90
C SER A 217 -13.96 -21.60 7.45
N GLU A 218 -14.48 -21.18 8.60
CA GLU A 218 -15.67 -21.78 9.24
C GLU A 218 -16.98 -21.27 8.66
N SER A 219 -17.00 -20.16 7.92
CA SER A 219 -18.22 -19.48 7.45
C SER A 219 -18.74 -20.07 6.13
N ASP A 220 -20.00 -20.45 6.10
CA ASP A 220 -20.66 -20.90 4.88
C ASP A 220 -20.87 -19.74 3.88
N SER A 221 -21.13 -18.52 4.35
CA SER A 221 -21.23 -17.34 3.48
C SER A 221 -19.89 -17.01 2.81
N PHE A 222 -18.77 -17.25 3.51
CA PHE A 222 -17.45 -17.09 2.90
C PHE A 222 -17.14 -18.18 1.87
N LYS A 223 -17.57 -19.43 2.11
CA LYS A 223 -17.45 -20.51 1.11
C LYS A 223 -18.23 -20.17 -0.15
N GLN A 224 -19.48 -19.68 -0.01
CA GLN A 224 -20.26 -19.20 -1.16
C GLN A 224 -19.58 -18.04 -1.90
N TYR A 225 -18.95 -17.13 -1.17
CA TYR A 225 -18.12 -16.09 -1.76
C TYR A 225 -16.97 -16.69 -2.58
N CYS A 226 -16.23 -17.65 -2.03
CA CYS A 226 -15.11 -18.31 -2.73
C CYS A 226 -15.58 -19.05 -3.99
N ASP A 227 -16.69 -19.76 -3.91
CA ASP A 227 -17.26 -20.51 -5.04
C ASP A 227 -17.67 -19.57 -6.19
N LYS A 228 -18.24 -18.40 -5.84
CA LYS A 228 -18.63 -17.38 -6.81
C LYS A 228 -17.45 -16.80 -7.58
N TRP A 229 -16.29 -16.65 -6.93
CA TRP A 229 -15.08 -16.04 -7.51
C TRP A 229 -13.99 -17.08 -7.81
N ALA A 230 -14.36 -18.37 -7.98
CA ALA A 230 -13.42 -19.50 -8.08
C ALA A 230 -12.41 -19.36 -9.24
N ASP A 231 -12.85 -18.79 -10.35
CA ASP A 231 -12.05 -18.68 -11.58
C ASP A 231 -11.24 -17.37 -11.67
N GLU A 232 -11.29 -16.53 -10.64
CA GLU A 232 -10.59 -15.25 -10.62
C GLU A 232 -9.46 -15.23 -9.58
N ASP A 233 -8.32 -14.64 -9.91
CA ASP A 233 -7.24 -14.36 -8.95
C ASP A 233 -7.74 -13.47 -7.81
N ASP A 234 -8.77 -12.68 -8.06
CA ASP A 234 -9.40 -11.76 -7.11
C ASP A 234 -10.05 -12.44 -5.89
N LYS A 235 -10.33 -13.75 -5.95
CA LYS A 235 -10.84 -14.54 -4.82
C LYS A 235 -9.87 -14.57 -3.64
N GLU A 236 -8.57 -14.43 -3.91
CA GLU A 236 -7.56 -14.45 -2.87
C GLU A 236 -7.80 -13.32 -1.85
N ILE A 237 -7.63 -13.63 -0.58
CA ILE A 237 -7.51 -12.62 0.47
C ILE A 237 -6.09 -12.06 0.40
N GLY A 238 -5.97 -10.77 0.12
CA GLY A 238 -4.69 -10.07 0.19
C GLY A 238 -4.39 -9.68 1.64
N ILE A 239 -3.22 -10.06 2.15
CA ILE A 239 -2.74 -9.61 3.46
C ILE A 239 -1.49 -8.78 3.24
N ILE A 240 -1.58 -7.50 3.58
CA ILE A 240 -0.52 -6.51 3.34
C ILE A 240 0.08 -6.08 4.67
N SER A 241 1.41 -6.02 4.74
CA SER A 241 2.11 -5.39 5.86
C SER A 241 3.16 -4.40 5.37
N PHE A 242 3.51 -3.43 6.21
CA PHE A 242 4.59 -2.47 5.94
C PHE A 242 5.97 -3.04 6.26
N TYR A 243 6.04 -4.17 6.98
CA TYR A 243 7.29 -4.73 7.49
C TYR A 243 7.50 -6.19 7.06
N SER A 244 8.69 -6.49 6.57
CA SER A 244 9.02 -7.82 6.02
C SER A 244 9.01 -8.93 7.07
N LYS A 245 9.40 -8.64 8.32
CA LYS A 245 9.35 -9.64 9.40
C LYS A 245 7.92 -9.95 9.81
N GLN A 246 7.04 -8.94 9.88
CA GLN A 246 5.61 -9.14 10.09
C GLN A 246 5.00 -10.02 9.01
N ARG A 247 5.25 -9.70 7.73
CA ARG A 247 4.83 -10.55 6.61
C ARG A 247 5.29 -12.01 6.79
N ASN A 248 6.55 -12.22 7.19
CA ASN A 248 7.08 -13.58 7.38
C ASN A 248 6.38 -14.31 8.52
N LYS A 249 6.05 -13.62 9.62
CA LYS A 249 5.27 -14.19 10.72
C LYS A 249 3.86 -14.55 10.27
N ILE A 250 3.17 -13.64 9.59
CA ILE A 250 1.84 -13.91 9.01
C ILE A 250 1.91 -15.12 8.07
N ARG A 251 2.91 -15.20 7.18
CA ARG A 251 3.09 -16.37 6.30
C ARG A 251 3.30 -17.68 7.04
N ARG A 252 4.00 -17.68 8.18
CA ARG A 252 4.19 -18.87 9.01
C ARG A 252 2.88 -19.30 9.66
N MET A 253 2.13 -18.37 10.22
CA MET A 253 0.83 -18.62 10.83
C MET A 253 -0.17 -19.14 9.78
N CYS A 254 -0.19 -18.56 8.59
CA CYS A 254 -1.11 -18.93 7.51
C CYS A 254 -0.90 -20.35 6.96
N LYS A 255 0.18 -21.04 7.31
CA LYS A 255 0.35 -22.46 6.96
C LYS A 255 -0.72 -23.38 7.54
N SER A 256 -1.43 -22.97 8.58
CA SER A 256 -2.58 -23.67 9.14
C SER A 256 -3.89 -23.47 8.35
N PHE A 257 -3.92 -22.57 7.37
CA PHE A 257 -5.08 -22.18 6.57
C PHE A 257 -4.87 -22.51 5.09
N ASN A 258 -4.47 -23.75 4.79
CA ASN A 258 -4.16 -24.18 3.42
C ASN A 258 -5.39 -24.24 2.49
N ASP A 259 -6.57 -24.23 3.05
CA ASP A 259 -7.87 -24.21 2.37
C ASP A 259 -8.29 -22.83 1.91
N LEU A 260 -7.66 -21.77 2.46
CA LEU A 260 -7.96 -20.40 2.06
C LEU A 260 -7.04 -19.90 0.94
N PRO A 261 -7.59 -19.22 -0.07
CA PRO A 261 -6.77 -18.59 -1.11
C PRO A 261 -6.14 -17.30 -0.55
N LEU A 262 -4.87 -17.36 -0.18
CA LEU A 262 -4.16 -16.25 0.47
C LEU A 262 -3.02 -15.71 -0.39
N LYS A 263 -2.93 -14.38 -0.48
CA LYS A 263 -1.79 -13.66 -1.03
C LYS A 263 -1.21 -12.75 0.04
N ILE A 264 0.01 -13.02 0.51
CA ILE A 264 0.63 -12.30 1.62
C ILE A 264 1.92 -11.66 1.15
N ASP A 265 2.02 -10.34 1.23
CA ASP A 265 3.28 -9.64 0.93
C ASP A 265 3.38 -8.26 1.61
N VAL A 266 4.50 -7.59 1.40
CA VAL A 266 4.69 -6.18 1.79
C VAL A 266 4.00 -5.26 0.77
N VAL A 267 3.68 -4.04 1.21
CA VAL A 267 2.97 -3.04 0.40
C VAL A 267 3.61 -2.80 -0.96
N ASP A 268 4.95 -2.71 -1.01
CA ASP A 268 5.70 -2.43 -2.24
C ASP A 268 5.52 -3.51 -3.32
N ARG A 269 5.26 -4.75 -2.91
CA ARG A 269 5.00 -5.88 -3.82
C ARG A 269 3.54 -6.05 -4.19
N PHE A 270 2.63 -5.35 -3.51
CA PHE A 270 1.21 -5.32 -3.85
C PHE A 270 0.85 -4.26 -4.88
N GLN A 271 1.77 -3.35 -5.22
CA GLN A 271 1.51 -2.39 -6.29
C GLN A 271 1.24 -3.11 -7.62
N GLY A 272 0.23 -2.65 -8.36
CA GLY A 272 -0.24 -3.29 -9.59
C GLY A 272 -1.18 -4.50 -9.37
N MET A 273 -1.29 -5.01 -8.12
CA MET A 273 -2.24 -6.08 -7.78
C MET A 273 -3.50 -5.52 -7.14
N GLU A 274 -4.59 -6.26 -7.22
CA GLU A 274 -5.86 -5.95 -6.56
C GLU A 274 -6.54 -7.24 -6.11
N ARG A 275 -7.30 -7.18 -5.00
CA ARG A 275 -8.05 -8.31 -4.45
C ARG A 275 -9.43 -7.86 -3.97
N ASN A 276 -10.37 -8.77 -3.96
CA ASN A 276 -11.70 -8.48 -3.41
C ASN A 276 -11.63 -8.14 -1.92
N ILE A 277 -10.82 -8.87 -1.17
CA ILE A 277 -10.62 -8.67 0.27
C ILE A 277 -9.17 -8.30 0.54
N ILE A 278 -8.94 -7.21 1.24
CA ILE A 278 -7.62 -6.81 1.72
C ILE A 278 -7.64 -6.65 3.24
N ILE A 279 -6.65 -7.26 3.88
CA ILE A 279 -6.34 -7.08 5.31
C ILE A 279 -4.99 -6.37 5.41
N VAL A 280 -4.95 -5.23 6.08
CA VAL A 280 -3.73 -4.42 6.26
C VAL A 280 -3.28 -4.51 7.71
N SER A 281 -2.07 -5.03 7.94
CA SER A 281 -1.40 -5.08 9.25
C SER A 281 -0.45 -3.89 9.37
N MET A 282 -0.78 -2.96 10.29
CA MET A 282 -0.09 -1.68 10.44
C MET A 282 1.19 -1.78 11.27
N VAL A 283 1.25 -2.74 12.18
CA VAL A 283 2.40 -3.16 13.01
C VAL A 283 2.77 -2.21 14.14
N ARG A 284 2.86 -0.90 13.87
CA ARG A 284 3.36 0.08 14.83
C ARG A 284 2.40 0.26 16.02
N SER A 285 2.99 0.45 17.21
CA SER A 285 2.25 0.59 18.47
C SER A 285 2.93 1.59 19.41
N ASN A 286 2.18 2.08 20.42
CA ASN A 286 2.68 2.94 21.47
C ASN A 286 3.67 2.23 22.42
N THR A 287 3.63 0.91 22.48
CA THR A 287 4.47 0.10 23.35
C THR A 287 5.46 -0.70 22.52
N ILE A 288 6.76 -0.55 22.82
CA ILE A 288 7.84 -1.25 22.15
C ILE A 288 8.47 -2.23 23.15
N ILE A 289 8.59 -3.50 22.76
CA ILE A 289 9.35 -4.50 23.50
C ILE A 289 10.65 -4.74 22.73
N SER A 290 11.79 -4.47 23.39
CA SER A 290 13.10 -4.89 22.89
C SER A 290 13.43 -6.27 23.42
N ASP A 291 13.96 -7.15 22.60
CA ASP A 291 14.49 -8.45 23.02
C ASP A 291 15.69 -8.20 23.93
N SER A 292 15.60 -8.61 25.20
CA SER A 292 16.32 -8.08 26.35
C SER A 292 17.80 -8.47 26.46
N GLN A 293 18.54 -8.67 25.37
CA GLN A 293 19.99 -8.92 25.42
C GLN A 293 20.87 -7.95 24.62
N GLN A 294 20.29 -7.08 23.80
CA GLN A 294 21.01 -5.95 23.20
C GLN A 294 20.04 -4.77 23.15
N GLN A 295 20.21 -3.81 24.07
CA GLN A 295 19.70 -2.47 23.79
C GLN A 295 20.41 -2.01 22.53
N PRO A 296 19.71 -1.82 21.39
CA PRO A 296 20.36 -1.18 20.27
C PRO A 296 20.78 0.20 20.72
N ASP A 297 22.03 0.56 20.45
CA ASP A 297 22.46 1.94 20.60
C ASP A 297 21.67 2.78 19.61
N TYR A 298 20.63 3.44 20.11
CA TYR A 298 19.75 4.28 19.32
C TYR A 298 20.49 5.37 18.53
N SER A 299 21.72 5.73 18.97
CA SER A 299 22.54 6.75 18.32
C SER A 299 23.06 6.34 16.93
N GLU A 300 23.30 5.05 16.68
CA GLU A 300 23.70 4.56 15.35
C GLU A 300 22.48 4.40 14.40
N TYR A 301 21.31 4.05 14.95
CA TYR A 301 20.07 3.92 14.17
C TYR A 301 19.45 5.27 13.81
N GLU A 302 19.66 6.31 14.63
CA GLU A 302 19.17 7.68 14.38
C GLU A 302 19.77 8.31 13.11
N LEU A 303 20.98 7.91 12.74
CA LEU A 303 21.69 8.46 11.58
C LEU A 303 21.39 7.72 10.26
N GLY A 304 20.88 6.47 10.32
CA GLY A 304 20.70 5.63 9.14
C GLY A 304 19.26 5.58 8.58
N PHE A 305 18.24 5.70 9.44
CA PHE A 305 16.83 5.50 9.05
C PHE A 305 15.89 6.47 9.78
N PRO A 306 15.88 7.77 9.41
CA PRO A 306 14.99 8.78 10.02
C PRO A 306 13.50 8.39 9.91
N GLU A 307 13.13 7.55 8.96
CA GLU A 307 11.77 7.05 8.74
C GLU A 307 11.25 6.12 9.85
N GLN A 308 12.11 5.63 10.74
CA GLN A 308 11.72 4.70 11.81
C GLN A 308 11.34 5.38 13.13
N HIS A 309 11.53 6.69 13.26
CA HIS A 309 11.32 7.39 14.53
C HIS A 309 9.85 7.50 14.94
N ASP A 310 8.94 7.65 13.99
CA ASP A 310 7.51 7.83 14.25
C ASP A 310 6.71 6.56 13.89
N LEU A 311 6.03 6.61 12.74
CA LEU A 311 5.31 5.48 12.18
C LEU A 311 6.17 4.65 11.21
N GLY A 312 7.43 5.04 11.00
CA GLY A 312 8.36 4.38 10.09
C GLY A 312 7.80 4.30 8.67
N PHE A 313 7.89 3.15 8.04
CA PHE A 313 7.37 2.96 6.68
C PHE A 313 5.88 3.25 6.54
N ALA A 314 5.12 3.13 7.63
CA ALA A 314 3.69 3.41 7.61
C ALA A 314 3.35 4.91 7.58
N GLN A 315 4.31 5.83 7.80
CA GLN A 315 4.01 7.27 7.72
C GLN A 315 3.90 7.80 6.29
N SER A 316 4.38 7.06 5.29
CA SER A 316 4.31 7.47 3.89
C SER A 316 2.86 7.45 3.37
N PRO A 317 2.29 8.60 2.96
CA PRO A 317 0.94 8.64 2.39
C PRO A 317 0.81 7.78 1.13
N ASN A 318 1.87 7.69 0.32
CA ASN A 318 1.88 6.90 -0.90
C ASN A 318 1.81 5.39 -0.59
N ARG A 319 2.56 4.91 0.42
CA ARG A 319 2.46 3.52 0.88
C ARG A 319 1.09 3.21 1.45
N LEU A 320 0.53 4.12 2.24
CA LEU A 320 -0.81 3.96 2.77
C LEU A 320 -1.85 3.91 1.65
N ASN A 321 -1.80 4.85 0.70
CA ASN A 321 -2.68 4.84 -0.47
C ASN A 321 -2.61 3.51 -1.22
N VAL A 322 -1.40 3.00 -1.49
CA VAL A 322 -1.24 1.70 -2.15
C VAL A 322 -1.86 0.59 -1.32
N ALA A 323 -1.56 0.50 -0.02
CA ALA A 323 -2.09 -0.56 0.83
C ALA A 323 -3.63 -0.61 0.84
N LEU A 324 -4.27 0.55 1.00
CA LEU A 324 -5.72 0.64 1.12
C LEU A 324 -6.44 0.50 -0.25
N SER A 325 -5.85 1.03 -1.33
CA SER A 325 -6.46 1.03 -2.67
C SER A 325 -6.38 -0.31 -3.43
N ARG A 326 -5.84 -1.37 -2.79
CA ARG A 326 -5.80 -2.72 -3.40
C ARG A 326 -7.11 -3.46 -3.25
N SER A 327 -7.99 -3.02 -2.36
CA SER A 327 -9.27 -3.66 -2.08
C SER A 327 -10.35 -3.28 -3.09
N LYS A 328 -11.11 -4.29 -3.55
CA LYS A 328 -12.30 -4.06 -4.37
C LYS A 328 -13.59 -4.03 -3.54
N ARG A 329 -13.73 -4.93 -2.54
CA ARG A 329 -15.02 -5.23 -1.88
C ARG A 329 -14.99 -5.09 -0.38
N LEU A 330 -13.92 -5.50 0.28
CA LEU A 330 -13.78 -5.45 1.75
C LEU A 330 -12.36 -5.07 2.13
N LEU A 331 -12.25 -3.98 2.86
CA LEU A 331 -11.00 -3.47 3.43
C LEU A 331 -11.05 -3.62 4.95
N ILE A 332 -10.08 -4.35 5.52
CA ILE A 332 -9.90 -4.50 6.96
C ILE A 332 -8.54 -3.92 7.34
N ILE A 333 -8.53 -2.91 8.19
CA ILE A 333 -7.33 -2.27 8.72
C ILE A 333 -7.16 -2.75 10.16
N ILE A 334 -5.97 -3.27 10.50
CA ILE A 334 -5.64 -3.74 11.85
C ILE A 334 -4.48 -2.93 12.38
N GLY A 335 -4.66 -2.23 13.50
CA GLY A 335 -3.59 -1.44 14.11
C GLY A 335 -4.07 -0.50 15.20
N ASN A 336 -3.12 0.06 15.94
CA ASN A 336 -3.35 0.94 17.08
C ASN A 336 -3.86 2.32 16.62
N SER A 337 -5.17 2.56 16.74
CA SER A 337 -5.77 3.81 16.31
C SER A 337 -5.28 5.03 17.09
N GLU A 338 -4.94 4.88 18.38
CA GLU A 338 -4.45 5.97 19.21
C GLU A 338 -3.10 6.51 18.71
N LEU A 339 -2.19 5.61 18.29
CA LEU A 339 -0.90 5.99 17.70
C LEU A 339 -1.08 6.60 16.30
N PHE A 340 -1.78 5.90 15.42
CA PHE A 340 -1.86 6.30 14.01
C PHE A 340 -2.61 7.61 13.82
N ARG A 341 -3.66 7.88 14.59
CA ARG A 341 -4.46 9.12 14.53
C ARG A 341 -3.70 10.39 14.92
N GLN A 342 -2.50 10.26 15.48
CA GLN A 342 -1.60 11.41 15.68
C GLN A 342 -1.14 12.04 14.35
N LYS A 343 -1.24 11.31 13.24
CA LYS A 343 -1.01 11.83 11.89
C LYS A 343 -2.36 12.08 11.20
N SER A 344 -2.51 13.28 10.64
CA SER A 344 -3.77 13.75 10.04
C SER A 344 -4.34 12.80 8.97
N ILE A 345 -3.46 12.20 8.15
CA ILE A 345 -3.90 11.26 7.11
C ILE A 345 -4.63 10.04 7.69
N TYR A 346 -4.16 9.50 8.81
CA TYR A 346 -4.78 8.38 9.49
C TYR A 346 -6.01 8.78 10.30
N ASP A 347 -5.98 9.96 10.91
CA ASP A 347 -7.16 10.49 11.61
C ASP A 347 -8.31 10.72 10.62
N ASN A 348 -8.03 11.20 9.42
CA ASN A 348 -9.00 11.32 8.35
C ASN A 348 -9.57 9.94 7.95
N VAL A 349 -8.72 8.93 7.71
CA VAL A 349 -9.16 7.55 7.41
C VAL A 349 -10.10 7.04 8.51
N TYR A 350 -9.69 7.16 9.76
CA TYR A 350 -10.49 6.70 10.91
C TYR A 350 -11.84 7.42 11.00
N ASN A 351 -11.84 8.74 10.85
CA ASN A 351 -13.06 9.55 10.96
C ASN A 351 -14.02 9.29 9.79
N ILE A 352 -13.51 9.05 8.57
CA ILE A 352 -14.33 8.64 7.42
C ILE A 352 -15.01 7.30 7.71
N ILE A 353 -14.25 6.30 8.18
CA ILE A 353 -14.82 4.98 8.53
C ILE A 353 -15.87 5.13 9.63
N LYS A 354 -15.59 5.91 10.67
CA LYS A 354 -16.50 6.14 11.80
C LYS A 354 -17.79 6.86 11.41
N ALA A 355 -17.71 7.78 10.45
CA ALA A 355 -18.86 8.53 9.96
C ALA A 355 -19.73 7.75 8.96
N ASN A 356 -19.18 6.72 8.33
CA ASN A 356 -19.90 5.88 7.38
C ASN A 356 -20.88 4.95 8.13
N PRO A 357 -22.18 4.94 7.81
CA PRO A 357 -23.16 4.05 8.45
C PRO A 357 -22.81 2.56 8.35
N ASN A 358 -22.11 2.17 7.31
CA ASN A 358 -21.67 0.79 7.06
C ASN A 358 -20.22 0.55 7.50
N GLY A 359 -19.50 1.59 7.91
CA GLY A 359 -18.14 1.47 8.44
C GLY A 359 -18.15 0.94 9.87
N LYS A 360 -17.11 0.19 10.25
CA LYS A 360 -16.97 -0.31 11.61
C LYS A 360 -15.62 0.05 12.21
N ILE A 361 -15.66 0.47 13.48
CA ILE A 361 -14.47 0.57 14.34
C ILE A 361 -14.68 -0.43 15.48
N ILE A 362 -13.82 -1.45 15.56
CA ILE A 362 -13.93 -2.55 16.54
C ILE A 362 -12.71 -2.51 17.44
N LYS A 363 -12.90 -2.30 18.73
CA LYS A 363 -11.81 -2.43 19.71
C LYS A 363 -11.58 -3.89 20.03
N CYS A 364 -10.33 -4.33 19.99
CA CYS A 364 -9.98 -5.72 20.20
C CYS A 364 -8.73 -5.84 21.07
N ASN A 365 -8.85 -6.57 22.18
CA ASN A 365 -7.70 -7.06 22.92
C ASN A 365 -7.31 -8.45 22.42
N PRO A 366 -6.21 -8.58 21.65
CA PRO A 366 -5.87 -9.85 20.99
C PRO A 366 -5.52 -10.99 21.94
N TYR A 367 -5.29 -10.72 23.21
CA TYR A 367 -4.90 -11.70 24.23
C TYR A 367 -6.08 -12.14 25.11
N GLU A 368 -7.08 -11.28 25.31
CA GLU A 368 -8.23 -11.57 26.15
C GLU A 368 -9.46 -12.01 25.35
N ASP A 369 -9.69 -11.38 24.20
CA ASP A 369 -10.90 -11.56 23.42
C ASP A 369 -10.79 -12.68 22.38
N ILE A 370 -9.58 -13.02 21.96
CA ILE A 370 -9.33 -13.94 20.84
C ILE A 370 -8.72 -15.27 21.30
N CYS A 371 -7.89 -15.28 22.34
CA CYS A 371 -7.18 -16.47 22.82
C CYS A 371 -8.00 -17.36 23.75
N LYS A 372 -9.31 -17.16 23.82
CA LYS A 372 -10.23 -18.08 24.50
C LYS A 372 -10.78 -19.06 23.49
#